data_f5a1a7a97a88c54f25bcfa78ae2a2da2
#
_entry.id   f5a1a7a97a88c54f25bcfa78ae2a2da2
#
_cell.length_a   1.000
_cell.length_b   1.000
_cell.length_c   1.000
_cell.angle_alpha   90.00
_cell.angle_beta   90.00
_cell.angle_gamma   90.00
#
_symmetry.space_group_name_H-M   'P 1'
#
loop_
_entity.id
_entity.type
_entity.pdbx_description
1 polymer ?
#
loop_
_entity_poly.entity_id
_entity_poly.type
_entity_poly.pdbx_seq_one_letter_code
_entity_poly.pdbx_strand_id
1 'polypeptide(L)'
;TAAYCVATYVLGIGDRHNDNIMLQECGDLFHIDFGHFLGNYKKKLNIKRENAPFVFTNMYYYVLVGDLKNEKDSEAYTLFKKLCIEAFNTIRKNGDLIMNLLRLMLGTGIPELQTSNDIAWVQKVIVATIDDKQAGDYFVELIGVSLGNIRTKIMEWTHILSQNIKK
;
A
#
# COMPACT_ATOMS: atom_id res chain seq x y z
N THR A 1 -8.69 3.93 5.27
CA THR A 1 -7.74 2.81 5.11
C THR A 1 -7.71 2.30 3.67
N ALA A 2 -8.86 1.94 3.04
CA ALA A 2 -8.89 1.36 1.69
C ALA A 2 -8.17 2.21 0.64
N ALA A 3 -8.42 3.52 0.61
CA ALA A 3 -7.78 4.44 -0.35
C ALA A 3 -6.24 4.40 -0.24
N TYR A 4 -5.70 4.38 0.98
CA TYR A 4 -4.25 4.31 1.17
C TYR A 4 -3.66 2.95 0.82
N CYS A 5 -4.35 1.84 1.09
CA CYS A 5 -3.90 0.52 0.63
C CYS A 5 -3.73 0.49 -0.90
N VAL A 6 -4.72 1.01 -1.62
CA VAL A 6 -4.68 1.04 -3.09
C VAL A 6 -3.65 2.05 -3.62
N ALA A 7 -3.64 3.28 -3.11
CA ALA A 7 -2.74 4.33 -3.57
C ALA A 7 -1.27 3.98 -3.32
N THR A 8 -0.95 3.48 -2.11
CA THR A 8 0.43 3.09 -1.78
C THR A 8 0.90 1.89 -2.59
N TYR A 9 0.00 0.94 -2.91
CA TYR A 9 0.31 -0.16 -3.80
C TYR A 9 0.62 0.32 -5.22
N VAL A 10 -0.27 1.10 -5.81
CA VAL A 10 -0.13 1.53 -7.22
C VAL A 10 1.07 2.44 -7.39
N LEU A 11 1.25 3.39 -6.49
CA LEU A 11 2.39 4.31 -6.54
C LEU A 11 3.68 3.72 -5.96
N GLY A 12 3.66 2.47 -5.47
CA GLY A 12 4.83 1.80 -4.91
C GLY A 12 5.47 2.59 -3.78
N ILE A 13 4.64 3.14 -2.88
CA ILE A 13 5.10 3.94 -1.76
C ILE A 13 5.63 3.01 -0.67
N GLY A 14 6.90 3.19 -0.31
CA GLY A 14 7.60 2.41 0.69
C GLY A 14 7.82 3.16 2.01
N ASP A 15 8.60 2.51 2.90
CA ASP A 15 8.98 3.00 4.22
C ASP A 15 7.79 3.33 5.14
N ARG A 16 6.73 2.53 5.03
CA ARG A 16 5.51 2.71 5.84
C ARG A 16 5.67 2.06 7.21
N HIS A 17 5.93 2.87 8.21
CA HIS A 17 5.97 2.51 9.64
C HIS A 17 5.02 3.42 10.44
N ASN A 18 4.87 3.16 11.71
CA ASN A 18 3.87 3.85 12.54
C ASN A 18 4.03 5.38 12.58
N ASP A 19 5.26 5.90 12.44
CA ASP A 19 5.50 7.35 12.43
C ASP A 19 5.14 8.01 11.09
N ASN A 20 4.94 7.22 10.03
CA ASN A 20 4.54 7.69 8.70
C ASN A 20 3.05 7.48 8.44
N ILE A 21 2.31 6.98 9.43
CA ILE A 21 0.87 6.73 9.36
C ILE A 21 0.22 7.42 10.55
N MET A 22 -0.59 8.42 10.28
CA MET A 22 -1.22 9.26 11.28
C MET A 22 -2.71 8.92 11.41
N LEU A 23 -3.23 9.03 12.62
CA LEU A 23 -4.65 8.88 12.92
C LEU A 23 -5.12 10.14 13.67
N GLN A 24 -6.14 10.79 13.17
CA GLN A 24 -6.79 11.91 13.85
C GLN A 24 -7.79 11.41 14.90
N GLU A 25 -8.13 12.25 15.85
CA GLU A 25 -9.14 11.94 16.89
C GLU A 25 -10.51 11.62 16.31
N CYS A 26 -10.86 12.18 15.13
CA CYS A 26 -12.10 11.87 14.41
C CYS A 26 -12.08 10.50 13.72
N GLY A 27 -10.94 9.79 13.72
CA GLY A 27 -10.78 8.48 13.10
C GLY A 27 -10.22 8.52 11.66
N ASP A 28 -9.89 9.70 11.14
CA ASP A 28 -9.30 9.82 9.80
C ASP A 28 -7.84 9.37 9.81
N LEU A 29 -7.54 8.38 8.97
CA LEU A 29 -6.21 7.83 8.78
C LEU A 29 -5.58 8.43 7.53
N PHE A 30 -4.33 8.93 7.65
CA PHE A 30 -3.57 9.45 6.52
C PHE A 30 -2.08 9.13 6.65
N HIS A 31 -1.39 9.13 5.52
CA HIS A 31 0.05 8.88 5.44
C HIS A 31 0.81 10.19 5.20
N ILE A 32 2.04 10.23 5.71
CA ILE A 32 3.00 11.31 5.52
C ILE A 32 4.34 10.73 5.06
N ASP A 33 5.28 11.58 4.66
CA ASP A 33 6.63 11.21 4.23
C ASP A 33 6.66 10.23 3.05
N PHE A 34 6.56 10.76 1.84
CA PHE A 34 6.53 9.98 0.59
C PHE A 34 7.89 9.92 -0.12
N GLY A 35 9.00 9.99 0.62
CA GLY A 35 10.36 9.97 0.07
C GLY A 35 10.79 8.68 -0.62
N HIS A 36 9.93 7.66 -0.64
CA HIS A 36 10.17 6.39 -1.33
C HIS A 36 8.92 5.98 -2.11
N PHE A 37 8.92 6.14 -3.42
CA PHE A 37 7.79 5.78 -4.29
C PHE A 37 8.25 5.15 -5.62
N LEU A 38 7.33 4.73 -6.45
CA LEU A 38 7.53 3.99 -7.71
C LEU A 38 8.40 2.73 -7.53
N GLY A 39 8.25 2.07 -6.38
CA GLY A 39 8.99 0.84 -6.09
C GLY A 39 10.46 1.05 -5.69
N ASN A 40 10.89 2.30 -5.51
CA ASN A 40 12.22 2.63 -4.98
C ASN A 40 12.27 2.43 -3.47
N TYR A 41 12.14 1.19 -3.04
CA TYR A 41 12.13 0.81 -1.63
C TYR A 41 13.51 0.89 -0.99
N LYS A 42 13.56 1.23 0.31
CA LYS A 42 14.79 1.15 1.09
C LYS A 42 15.38 -0.25 1.02
N LYS A 43 16.66 -0.33 0.67
CA LYS A 43 17.42 -1.59 0.68
C LYS A 43 18.46 -1.53 1.81
N LYS A 44 18.59 -2.62 2.58
CA LYS A 44 19.69 -2.83 3.52
C LYS A 44 20.46 -4.06 3.06
N LEU A 45 21.76 -3.92 2.78
CA LEU A 45 22.58 -5.00 2.22
C LEU A 45 21.99 -5.63 0.94
N ASN A 46 21.47 -4.79 0.04
CA ASN A 46 20.78 -5.18 -1.19
C ASN A 46 19.48 -6.01 -0.98
N ILE A 47 19.03 -6.18 0.24
CA ILE A 47 17.76 -6.86 0.54
C ILE A 47 16.66 -5.81 0.70
N LYS A 48 15.57 -5.97 -0.06
CA LYS A 48 14.37 -5.14 0.06
C LYS A 48 13.79 -5.30 1.48
N ARG A 49 13.58 -4.19 2.20
CA ARG A 49 13.05 -4.23 3.58
C ARG A 49 11.57 -4.62 3.62
N GLU A 50 10.84 -4.24 2.61
CA GLU A 50 9.39 -4.41 2.52
C GLU A 50 9.05 -5.50 1.49
N ASN A 51 8.31 -6.51 1.92
CA ASN A 51 7.80 -7.57 1.04
C ASN A 51 6.27 -7.54 0.95
N ALA A 52 5.59 -6.82 1.85
CA ALA A 52 4.16 -6.64 1.77
C ALA A 52 3.81 -5.68 0.61
N PRO A 53 2.74 -5.92 -0.13
CA PRO A 53 2.26 -5.02 -1.19
C PRO A 53 1.95 -3.61 -0.67
N PHE A 54 1.38 -3.53 0.53
CA PHE A 54 1.03 -2.31 1.26
C PHE A 54 0.87 -2.61 2.75
N VAL A 55 0.74 -1.59 3.58
CA VAL A 55 0.52 -1.78 5.02
C VAL A 55 -0.96 -2.06 5.28
N PHE A 56 -1.23 -3.31 5.63
CA PHE A 56 -2.50 -3.75 6.19
C PHE A 56 -2.20 -4.79 7.27
N THR A 57 -2.13 -4.33 8.52
CA THR A 57 -1.68 -5.14 9.66
C THR A 57 -2.83 -5.86 10.34
N ASN A 58 -2.51 -6.81 11.22
CA ASN A 58 -3.51 -7.46 12.05
C ASN A 58 -4.28 -6.47 12.94
N MET A 59 -3.68 -5.31 13.27
CA MET A 59 -4.39 -4.26 14.03
C MET A 59 -5.50 -3.63 13.19
N TYR A 60 -5.23 -3.32 11.90
CA TYR A 60 -6.28 -2.83 11.00
C TYR A 60 -7.35 -3.87 10.76
N TYR A 61 -6.93 -5.13 10.60
CA TYR A 61 -7.86 -6.25 10.46
C TYR A 61 -8.77 -6.37 11.69
N TYR A 62 -8.19 -6.30 12.90
CA TYR A 62 -8.95 -6.35 14.15
C TYR A 62 -9.96 -5.22 14.27
N VAL A 63 -9.58 -3.98 13.89
CA VAL A 63 -10.52 -2.84 13.91
C VAL A 63 -11.72 -3.07 12.98
N LEU A 64 -11.52 -3.78 11.87
CA LEU A 64 -12.59 -4.05 10.89
C LEU A 64 -13.43 -5.29 11.24
N VAL A 65 -12.82 -6.31 11.83
CA VAL A 65 -13.47 -7.60 12.08
C VAL A 65 -13.86 -7.77 13.56
N GLY A 66 -13.10 -7.18 14.49
CA GLY A 66 -13.29 -7.34 15.92
C GLY A 66 -13.09 -8.78 16.37
N ASP A 67 -13.95 -9.19 17.32
CA ASP A 67 -13.96 -10.54 17.89
C ASP A 67 -14.85 -11.54 17.10
N LEU A 68 -15.27 -11.18 15.88
CA LEU A 68 -16.07 -12.06 15.04
C LEU A 68 -15.30 -13.35 14.69
N LYS A 69 -15.96 -14.50 14.83
CA LYS A 69 -15.37 -15.79 14.51
C LYS A 69 -15.11 -15.97 13.02
N ASN A 70 -15.90 -15.28 12.19
CA ASN A 70 -15.81 -15.36 10.74
C ASN A 70 -15.77 -13.94 10.16
N GLU A 71 -14.72 -13.62 9.42
CA GLU A 71 -14.55 -12.32 8.77
C GLU A 71 -15.66 -11.97 7.77
N LYS A 72 -16.35 -12.99 7.23
CA LYS A 72 -17.48 -12.79 6.30
C LYS A 72 -18.69 -12.15 6.98
N ASP A 73 -18.78 -12.26 8.29
CA ASP A 73 -19.86 -11.67 9.07
C ASP A 73 -19.61 -10.19 9.39
N SER A 74 -18.39 -9.68 9.08
CA SER A 74 -18.06 -8.27 9.24
C SER A 74 -18.50 -7.45 8.05
N GLU A 75 -19.49 -6.59 8.24
CA GLU A 75 -19.91 -5.60 7.24
C GLU A 75 -18.78 -4.60 6.93
N ALA A 76 -18.03 -4.17 7.95
CA ALA A 76 -16.93 -3.23 7.79
C ALA A 76 -15.78 -3.81 6.94
N TYR A 77 -15.42 -5.09 7.16
CA TYR A 77 -14.40 -5.75 6.36
C TYR A 77 -14.87 -6.03 4.92
N THR A 78 -16.13 -6.37 4.78
CA THR A 78 -16.75 -6.55 3.45
C THR A 78 -16.77 -5.24 2.67
N LEU A 79 -17.17 -4.14 3.32
CA LEU A 79 -17.11 -2.80 2.73
C LEU A 79 -15.67 -2.39 2.38
N PHE A 80 -14.70 -2.65 3.27
CA PHE A 80 -13.29 -2.38 3.02
C PHE A 80 -12.79 -3.06 1.74
N LYS A 81 -13.06 -4.37 1.59
CA LYS A 81 -12.69 -5.12 0.36
C LYS A 81 -13.36 -4.54 -0.88
N LYS A 82 -14.65 -4.23 -0.79
CA LYS A 82 -15.40 -3.62 -1.90
C LYS A 82 -14.78 -2.30 -2.33
N LEU A 83 -14.48 -1.41 -1.38
CA LEU A 83 -13.86 -0.10 -1.66
C LEU A 83 -12.46 -0.25 -2.27
N CYS A 84 -11.66 -1.23 -1.82
CA CYS A 84 -10.37 -1.53 -2.43
C CYS A 84 -10.51 -1.95 -3.90
N ILE A 85 -11.44 -2.85 -4.19
CA ILE A 85 -11.70 -3.35 -5.56
C ILE A 85 -12.16 -2.20 -6.47
N GLU A 86 -13.12 -1.40 -6.02
CA GLU A 86 -13.64 -0.26 -6.79
C GLU A 86 -12.56 0.78 -7.06
N ALA A 87 -11.77 1.14 -6.04
CA ALA A 87 -10.67 2.09 -6.17
C ALA A 87 -9.59 1.56 -7.13
N PHE A 88 -9.19 0.30 -6.99
CA PHE A 88 -8.18 -0.31 -7.84
C PHE A 88 -8.62 -0.36 -9.30
N ASN A 89 -9.86 -0.79 -9.58
CA ASN A 89 -10.41 -0.83 -10.93
C ASN A 89 -10.56 0.58 -11.54
N THR A 90 -10.93 1.57 -10.73
CA THR A 90 -10.99 2.97 -11.17
C THR A 90 -9.60 3.50 -11.58
N ILE A 91 -8.57 3.20 -10.79
CA ILE A 91 -7.19 3.58 -11.12
C ILE A 91 -6.72 2.86 -12.40
N ARG A 92 -7.01 1.56 -12.54
CA ARG A 92 -6.65 0.78 -13.74
C ARG A 92 -7.24 1.39 -15.01
N LYS A 93 -8.52 1.77 -14.99
CA LYS A 93 -9.19 2.43 -16.12
C LYS A 93 -8.56 3.77 -16.50
N ASN A 94 -7.93 4.43 -15.57
CA ASN A 94 -7.23 5.70 -15.76
C ASN A 94 -5.69 5.55 -15.80
N GLY A 95 -5.19 4.34 -15.96
CA GLY A 95 -3.77 4.02 -15.91
C GLY A 95 -2.91 4.83 -16.91
N ASP A 96 -3.39 4.98 -18.14
CA ASP A 96 -2.70 5.78 -19.16
C ASP A 96 -2.60 7.25 -18.78
N LEU A 97 -3.66 7.82 -18.18
CA LEU A 97 -3.64 9.18 -17.68
C LEU A 97 -2.57 9.34 -16.59
N ILE A 98 -2.53 8.42 -15.63
CA ILE A 98 -1.55 8.44 -14.52
C ILE A 98 -0.14 8.33 -15.08
N MET A 99 0.11 7.39 -15.99
CA MET A 99 1.42 7.23 -16.62
C MET A 99 1.84 8.46 -17.42
N ASN A 100 0.90 9.12 -18.12
CA ASN A 100 1.20 10.34 -18.86
C ASN A 100 1.52 11.51 -17.93
N LEU A 101 0.79 11.65 -16.82
CA LEU A 101 1.11 12.66 -15.81
C LEU A 101 2.50 12.44 -15.20
N LEU A 102 2.86 11.20 -14.87
CA LEU A 102 4.20 10.86 -14.40
C LEU A 102 5.28 11.16 -15.45
N ARG A 103 5.00 10.91 -16.75
CA ARG A 103 5.93 11.27 -17.84
C ARG A 103 6.17 12.77 -17.93
N LEU A 104 5.14 13.59 -17.72
CA LEU A 104 5.28 15.05 -17.70
C LEU A 104 6.14 15.53 -16.52
N MET A 105 6.26 14.73 -15.47
CA MET A 105 7.09 15.04 -14.32
C MET A 105 8.55 14.59 -14.48
N LEU A 106 8.90 13.87 -15.55
CA LEU A 106 10.30 13.54 -15.85
C LEU A 106 11.11 14.83 -16.02
N GLY A 107 12.26 14.89 -15.39
CA GLY A 107 13.14 16.07 -15.45
C GLY A 107 12.80 17.20 -14.45
N THR A 108 11.79 17.00 -13.58
CA THR A 108 11.47 17.99 -12.52
C THR A 108 12.44 17.93 -11.32
N GLY A 109 13.40 17.00 -11.32
CA GLY A 109 14.39 16.85 -10.26
C GLY A 109 13.96 15.93 -9.13
N ILE A 110 12.82 15.22 -9.26
CA ILE A 110 12.39 14.20 -8.28
C ILE A 110 13.35 13.01 -8.38
N PRO A 111 14.07 12.63 -7.31
CA PRO A 111 15.11 11.60 -7.38
C PRO A 111 14.62 10.23 -7.85
N GLU A 112 13.38 9.85 -7.50
CA GLU A 112 12.78 8.58 -7.84
C GLU A 112 12.09 8.57 -9.22
N LEU A 113 12.06 9.72 -9.93
CA LEU A 113 11.37 9.88 -11.20
C LEU A 113 12.27 10.60 -12.21
N GLN A 114 13.33 9.93 -12.67
CA GLN A 114 14.33 10.48 -13.59
C GLN A 114 14.19 9.93 -15.00
N THR A 115 13.73 8.70 -15.14
CA THR A 115 13.69 7.97 -16.41
C THR A 115 12.33 7.32 -16.65
N SER A 116 12.03 7.00 -17.91
CA SER A 116 10.82 6.24 -18.26
C SER A 116 10.75 4.86 -17.59
N ASN A 117 11.89 4.29 -17.17
CA ASN A 117 11.91 3.03 -16.45
C ASN A 117 11.30 3.13 -15.05
N ASP A 118 11.36 4.31 -14.43
CA ASP A 118 10.79 4.53 -13.09
C ASP A 118 9.25 4.43 -13.14
N ILE A 119 8.65 4.80 -14.28
CA ILE A 119 7.21 4.69 -14.50
C ILE A 119 6.76 3.24 -14.75
N ALA A 120 7.66 2.35 -15.14
CA ALA A 120 7.36 0.95 -15.41
C ALA A 120 6.76 0.22 -14.20
N TRP A 121 7.03 0.70 -12.98
CA TRP A 121 6.36 0.20 -11.78
C TRP A 121 4.83 0.28 -11.91
N VAL A 122 4.30 1.47 -12.24
CA VAL A 122 2.85 1.67 -12.35
C VAL A 122 2.26 0.78 -13.44
N GLN A 123 2.91 0.73 -14.61
CA GLN A 123 2.49 -0.13 -15.71
C GLN A 123 2.38 -1.61 -15.29
N LYS A 124 3.34 -2.08 -14.48
CA LYS A 124 3.36 -3.45 -13.98
C LYS A 124 2.22 -3.73 -12.99
N VAL A 125 1.97 -2.83 -12.05
CA VAL A 125 1.05 -3.10 -10.94
C VAL A 125 -0.42 -2.88 -11.27
N ILE A 126 -0.74 -2.08 -12.30
CA ILE A 126 -2.13 -1.88 -12.74
C ILE A 126 -2.73 -3.10 -13.46
N VAL A 127 -1.90 -4.08 -13.85
CA VAL A 127 -2.33 -5.37 -14.44
C VAL A 127 -3.39 -5.18 -15.53
N ALA A 128 -3.07 -4.35 -16.54
CA ALA A 128 -4.03 -3.89 -17.56
C ALA A 128 -4.63 -5.01 -18.42
N THR A 129 -4.01 -6.20 -18.44
CA THR A 129 -4.37 -7.32 -19.32
C THR A 129 -5.52 -8.20 -18.81
N ILE A 130 -5.95 -8.02 -17.56
CA ILE A 130 -7.03 -8.82 -16.94
C ILE A 130 -8.31 -7.99 -16.79
N ASP A 131 -9.46 -8.68 -16.72
CA ASP A 131 -10.75 -8.02 -16.53
C ASP A 131 -10.95 -7.47 -15.12
N ASP A 132 -12.01 -6.68 -14.89
CA ASP A 132 -12.28 -6.01 -13.62
C ASP A 132 -12.55 -7.00 -12.47
N LYS A 133 -13.12 -8.16 -12.75
CA LYS A 133 -13.39 -9.19 -11.77
C LYS A 133 -12.07 -9.85 -11.33
N GLN A 134 -11.27 -10.28 -12.29
CA GLN A 134 -9.95 -10.87 -12.04
C GLN A 134 -9.05 -9.91 -11.28
N ALA A 135 -9.10 -8.62 -11.61
CA ALA A 135 -8.33 -7.59 -10.91
C ALA A 135 -8.83 -7.37 -9.48
N GLY A 136 -10.14 -7.47 -9.26
CA GLY A 136 -10.72 -7.45 -7.92
C GLY A 136 -10.26 -8.63 -7.06
N ASP A 137 -10.33 -9.84 -7.62
CA ASP A 137 -9.87 -11.07 -6.95
C ASP A 137 -8.36 -10.97 -6.63
N TYR A 138 -7.56 -10.50 -7.59
CA TYR A 138 -6.13 -10.24 -7.40
C TYR A 138 -5.87 -9.26 -6.24
N PHE A 139 -6.61 -8.15 -6.15
CA PHE A 139 -6.41 -7.20 -5.06
C PHE A 139 -6.78 -7.78 -3.69
N VAL A 140 -7.82 -8.63 -3.63
CA VAL A 140 -8.18 -9.37 -2.40
C VAL A 140 -7.05 -10.31 -1.97
N GLU A 141 -6.37 -10.99 -2.91
CA GLU A 141 -5.19 -11.79 -2.59
C GLU A 141 -4.05 -10.93 -2.02
N LEU A 142 -3.82 -9.72 -2.56
CA LEU A 142 -2.82 -8.80 -2.02
C LEU A 142 -3.13 -8.37 -0.57
N ILE A 143 -4.41 -8.21 -0.21
CA ILE A 143 -4.82 -7.97 1.18
C ILE A 143 -4.38 -9.15 2.06
N GLY A 144 -4.62 -10.38 1.62
CA GLY A 144 -4.19 -11.59 2.32
C GLY A 144 -2.67 -11.68 2.48
N VAL A 145 -1.92 -11.37 1.41
CA VAL A 145 -0.45 -11.32 1.45
C VAL A 145 0.05 -10.28 2.45
N SER A 146 -0.57 -9.10 2.49
CA SER A 146 -0.21 -8.04 3.44
C SER A 146 -0.44 -8.46 4.90
N LEU A 147 -1.53 -9.17 5.19
CA LEU A 147 -1.81 -9.72 6.52
C LEU A 147 -0.84 -10.83 6.93
N GLY A 148 -0.46 -11.68 6.00
CA GLY A 148 0.41 -12.84 6.23
C GLY A 148 1.91 -12.52 6.27
N ASN A 149 2.32 -11.30 5.95
CA ASN A 149 3.72 -10.97 5.80
C ASN A 149 4.44 -10.85 7.15
N ILE A 150 5.26 -11.85 7.48
CA ILE A 150 6.05 -11.92 8.72
C ILE A 150 7.03 -10.75 8.84
N ARG A 151 7.58 -10.25 7.73
CA ARG A 151 8.54 -9.12 7.76
C ARG A 151 7.88 -7.81 8.19
N THR A 152 6.66 -7.55 7.79
CA THR A 152 5.89 -6.38 8.27
C THR A 152 5.76 -6.42 9.79
N LYS A 153 5.44 -7.59 10.35
CA LYS A 153 5.36 -7.80 11.81
C LYS A 153 6.70 -7.55 12.51
N ILE A 154 7.80 -8.03 11.95
CA ILE A 154 9.15 -7.80 12.49
C ILE A 154 9.53 -6.32 12.45
N MET A 155 9.19 -5.61 11.37
CA MET A 155 9.45 -4.16 11.27
C MET A 155 8.68 -3.36 12.32
N GLU A 156 7.42 -3.67 12.57
CA GLU A 156 6.63 -3.05 13.65
C GLU A 156 7.30 -3.27 15.02
N TRP A 157 7.71 -4.49 15.31
CA TRP A 157 8.40 -4.83 16.57
C TRP A 157 9.75 -4.12 16.71
N THR A 158 10.58 -4.12 15.68
CA THR A 158 11.88 -3.44 15.73
C THR A 158 11.75 -1.94 15.91
N HIS A 159 10.68 -1.35 15.33
CA HIS A 159 10.40 0.09 15.50
C HIS A 159 9.97 0.40 16.95
N ILE A 160 9.03 -0.36 17.49
CA ILE A 160 8.58 -0.24 18.88
C ILE A 160 9.75 -0.39 19.86
N LEU A 161 10.62 -1.38 19.66
CA LEU A 161 11.80 -1.59 20.49
C LEU A 161 12.79 -0.42 20.39
N SER A 162 13.01 0.14 19.20
CA SER A 162 13.93 1.27 19.02
C SER A 162 13.45 2.55 19.71
N GLN A 163 12.14 2.76 19.80
CA GLN A 163 11.56 3.91 20.52
C GLN A 163 11.65 3.74 22.03
N ASN A 164 11.49 2.52 22.54
CA ASN A 164 11.59 2.24 23.98
C ASN A 164 13.03 2.36 24.50
N ILE A 165 14.05 2.21 23.65
CA ILE A 165 15.47 2.41 24.00
C ILE A 165 15.84 3.90 24.04
N LYS A 166 15.09 4.77 23.36
CA LYS A 166 15.33 6.22 23.31
C LYS A 166 14.62 7.02 24.41
N LYS A 167 13.81 6.38 25.22
CA LYS A 167 13.23 6.93 26.45
C LYS A 167 14.04 6.52 27.66
#